data_c02cb8999154baba67109b4836649af5
#
_entry.id   c02cb8999154baba67109b4836649af5
#
_cell.length_a   1.000
_cell.length_b   1.000
_cell.length_c   1.000
_cell.angle_alpha   90.00
_cell.angle_beta   90.00
_cell.angle_gamma   90.00
#
_symmetry.space_group_name_H-M   'P 1'
#
loop_
_entity.id
_entity.type
_entity.pdbx_description
1 polymer ?
#
loop_
_entity_poly.entity_id
_entity_poly.type
_entity_poly.pdbx_seq_one_letter_code
_entity_poly.pdbx_strand_id
1 'polypeptide(L)'
;TEEERNILRAGTTGSNTRTVLFYVRTILGDEYRFSYKEATFTIINGEPTIEASVIDTNSTTTALTGDVSTLIRYHSTASASMSIYPQKQATIASKRIEHNGGFTTEDVAIYPNVSGNIFAFIATDNRGNKAEQLIVSPMIDYIRPTANIDTEQKMNTDGEYLVKCSGNYYNDTFGYTDAATMNTITVQYRYKMQGGSYGSWYAMNATVDGNTYTAQAQATGFDYRQTYVFQCRIV
;
A
#
# COMPACT_ATOMS: atom_id res chain seq x y z
N THR A 1 1.65 23.12 42.03
CA THR A 1 0.47 23.20 41.14
C THR A 1 0.77 22.57 39.79
N GLU A 2 -0.24 22.32 38.96
CA GLU A 2 -0.01 21.80 37.56
C GLU A 2 0.65 22.88 36.70
N GLU A 3 0.39 24.13 36.93
CA GLU A 3 1.02 25.26 36.25
C GLU A 3 2.53 25.29 36.49
N GLU A 4 3.00 25.11 37.70
CA GLU A 4 4.43 25.03 38.04
C GLU A 4 5.10 23.81 37.37
N ARG A 5 4.42 22.67 37.35
CA ARG A 5 4.90 21.48 36.63
C ARG A 5 5.01 21.75 35.14
N ASN A 6 4.07 22.43 34.52
CA ASN A 6 4.10 22.78 33.11
C ASN A 6 5.24 23.74 32.76
N ILE A 7 5.52 24.72 33.65
CA ILE A 7 6.68 25.62 33.50
C ILE A 7 7.98 24.84 33.56
N LEU A 8 8.14 23.89 34.47
CA LEU A 8 9.32 23.03 34.57
C LEU A 8 9.47 22.14 33.31
N ARG A 9 8.38 21.55 32.83
CA ARG A 9 8.34 20.71 31.64
C ARG A 9 8.68 21.49 30.37
N ALA A 10 8.09 22.68 30.19
CA ALA A 10 8.35 23.54 29.03
C ALA A 10 9.81 24.00 28.95
N GLY A 11 10.44 24.23 30.08
CA GLY A 11 11.85 24.61 30.14
C GLY A 11 12.84 23.46 29.97
N THR A 12 12.39 22.21 29.75
CA THR A 12 13.24 21.04 29.57
C THR A 12 13.41 20.76 28.08
N THR A 13 14.60 21.00 27.53
CA THR A 13 14.94 20.81 26.11
C THR A 13 16.23 20.01 26.00
N GLY A 14 16.34 19.20 24.94
CA GLY A 14 17.53 18.36 24.67
C GLY A 14 17.69 17.14 25.58
N SER A 15 16.89 17.01 26.65
CA SER A 15 16.94 15.91 27.63
C SER A 15 15.62 15.81 28.37
N ASN A 16 15.33 14.66 28.95
CA ASN A 16 14.21 14.47 29.88
C ASN A 16 14.51 14.96 31.30
N THR A 17 15.69 15.50 31.57
CA THR A 17 16.09 15.96 32.89
C THR A 17 16.37 17.45 32.91
N ARG A 18 16.07 18.09 34.05
CA ARG A 18 16.38 19.49 34.31
C ARG A 18 16.77 19.67 35.76
N THR A 19 17.92 20.33 35.98
CA THR A 19 18.34 20.78 37.30
C THR A 19 17.80 22.19 37.56
N VAL A 20 17.18 22.39 38.73
CA VAL A 20 16.64 23.66 39.18
C VAL A 20 17.28 24.02 40.50
N LEU A 21 17.63 25.29 40.62
CA LEU A 21 18.18 25.86 41.84
C LEU A 21 17.05 26.49 42.68
N PHE A 22 16.91 26.05 43.90
CA PHE A 22 15.99 26.65 44.88
C PHE A 22 16.77 27.60 45.77
N TYR A 23 16.37 28.85 45.76
CA TYR A 23 16.95 29.87 46.62
C TYR A 23 16.01 30.18 47.79
N VAL A 24 16.61 30.16 49.00
CA VAL A 24 15.94 30.68 50.19
C VAL A 24 16.68 31.95 50.63
N ARG A 25 15.94 33.06 50.64
CA ARG A 25 16.48 34.34 51.09
C ARG A 25 15.84 34.68 52.44
N THR A 26 16.68 34.87 53.46
CA THR A 26 16.24 35.38 54.78
C THR A 26 16.67 36.84 54.88
N ILE A 27 15.78 37.72 55.27
CA ILE A 27 16.00 39.16 55.40
C ILE A 27 15.79 39.52 56.87
N LEU A 28 16.78 40.22 57.43
CA LEU A 28 16.70 40.77 58.79
C LEU A 28 17.17 42.23 58.73
N GLY A 29 16.23 43.17 58.77
CA GLY A 29 16.52 44.59 58.52
C GLY A 29 17.09 44.80 57.13
N ASP A 30 18.22 45.46 57.03
CA ASP A 30 18.92 45.71 55.76
C ASP A 30 19.89 44.58 55.38
N GLU A 31 20.07 43.58 56.23
CA GLU A 31 20.88 42.44 55.95
C GLU A 31 20.10 41.30 55.31
N TYR A 32 20.73 40.60 54.40
CA TYR A 32 20.15 39.40 53.84
C TYR A 32 21.19 38.28 53.79
N ARG A 33 20.69 37.05 53.93
CA ARG A 33 21.45 35.82 53.65
C ARG A 33 20.64 34.94 52.73
N PHE A 34 21.35 34.25 51.85
CA PHE A 34 20.70 33.27 50.98
C PHE A 34 21.44 31.93 51.02
N SER A 35 20.68 30.91 50.85
CA SER A 35 21.15 29.55 50.65
C SER A 35 20.48 28.98 49.41
N TYR A 36 21.12 28.07 48.74
CA TYR A 36 20.52 27.39 47.60
C TYR A 36 20.67 25.88 47.70
N LYS A 37 19.80 25.15 47.02
CA LYS A 37 19.89 23.71 46.83
C LYS A 37 19.49 23.37 45.42
N GLU A 38 20.23 22.44 44.84
CA GLU A 38 19.92 21.87 43.52
C GLU A 38 18.97 20.69 43.67
N ALA A 39 17.99 20.56 42.75
CA ALA A 39 17.18 19.39 42.58
C ALA A 39 17.03 19.08 41.11
N THR A 40 17.18 17.83 40.74
CA THR A 40 17.01 17.35 39.39
C THR A 40 15.62 16.74 39.23
N PHE A 41 14.91 17.20 38.22
CA PHE A 41 13.60 16.68 37.82
C PHE A 41 13.76 15.83 36.58
N THR A 42 13.08 14.68 36.54
CA THR A 42 13.00 13.79 35.36
C THR A 42 11.56 13.74 34.86
N ILE A 43 11.38 13.92 33.56
CA ILE A 43 10.11 13.73 32.87
C ILE A 43 10.00 12.27 32.45
N ILE A 44 8.99 11.58 32.93
CA ILE A 44 8.72 10.17 32.65
C ILE A 44 7.57 10.07 31.66
N ASN A 45 7.64 9.11 30.74
CA ASN A 45 6.62 8.86 29.70
C ASN A 45 6.36 10.12 28.84
N GLY A 46 7.43 10.65 28.27
CA GLY A 46 7.44 11.88 27.48
C GLY A 46 7.41 11.67 25.98
N GLU A 47 7.38 10.42 25.47
CA GLU A 47 7.35 10.13 24.05
C GLU A 47 6.13 10.75 23.38
N PRO A 48 6.26 11.30 22.17
CA PRO A 48 5.11 11.79 21.42
C PRO A 48 4.17 10.63 21.06
N THR A 49 2.89 10.94 20.95
CA THR A 49 1.89 10.00 20.42
C THR A 49 1.72 10.26 18.94
N ILE A 50 1.69 9.20 18.13
CA ILE A 50 1.43 9.24 16.69
C ILE A 50 0.05 8.62 16.45
N GLU A 51 -0.80 9.32 15.70
CA GLU A 51 -2.01 8.78 15.07
C GLU A 51 -1.75 8.77 13.57
N ALA A 52 -1.72 7.58 12.96
CA ALA A 52 -1.40 7.42 11.56
C ALA A 52 -2.46 6.61 10.83
N SER A 53 -2.58 6.83 9.53
CA SER A 53 -3.45 6.06 8.65
C SER A 53 -2.83 5.89 7.26
N VAL A 54 -3.20 4.79 6.61
CA VAL A 54 -2.88 4.52 5.20
C VAL A 54 -4.15 4.10 4.51
N ILE A 55 -4.51 4.79 3.44
CA ILE A 55 -5.71 4.50 2.63
C ILE A 55 -5.37 4.50 1.15
N ASP A 56 -6.06 3.67 0.38
CA ASP A 56 -6.07 3.74 -1.08
C ASP A 56 -6.98 4.88 -1.54
N THR A 57 -6.46 5.77 -2.36
CA THR A 57 -7.21 6.91 -2.95
C THR A 57 -7.55 6.71 -4.42
N ASN A 58 -7.16 5.58 -5.02
CA ASN A 58 -7.53 5.24 -6.39
C ASN A 58 -8.93 4.64 -6.40
N SER A 59 -9.89 5.35 -7.00
CA SER A 59 -11.29 4.95 -7.06
C SER A 59 -11.52 3.61 -7.78
N THR A 60 -10.67 3.24 -8.73
CA THR A 60 -10.79 1.95 -9.44
C THR A 60 -10.42 0.79 -8.51
N THR A 61 -9.31 0.89 -7.81
CA THR A 61 -8.84 -0.18 -6.90
C THR A 61 -9.73 -0.28 -5.66
N THR A 62 -10.19 0.84 -5.10
CA THR A 62 -11.14 0.82 -3.97
C THR A 62 -12.52 0.28 -4.35
N ALA A 63 -12.98 0.51 -5.59
CA ALA A 63 -14.21 -0.11 -6.08
C ALA A 63 -14.07 -1.64 -6.23
N LEU A 64 -12.88 -2.12 -6.63
CA LEU A 64 -12.61 -3.56 -6.76
C LEU A 64 -12.49 -4.25 -5.41
N THR A 65 -11.82 -3.64 -4.43
CA THR A 65 -11.60 -4.23 -3.10
C THR A 65 -12.78 -4.04 -2.16
N GLY A 66 -13.61 -3.01 -2.39
CA GLY A 66 -14.67 -2.58 -1.46
C GLY A 66 -14.12 -2.01 -0.14
N ASP A 67 -12.80 -1.85 -0.01
CA ASP A 67 -12.13 -1.43 1.21
C ASP A 67 -10.95 -0.49 0.90
N VAL A 68 -11.01 0.72 1.46
CA VAL A 68 -9.95 1.73 1.29
C VAL A 68 -8.65 1.38 2.01
N SER A 69 -8.66 0.45 2.96
CA SER A 69 -7.46 0.01 3.68
C SER A 69 -6.66 -1.06 2.91
N THR A 70 -7.28 -1.72 1.93
CA THR A 70 -6.68 -2.77 1.13
C THR A 70 -6.06 -2.21 -0.15
N LEU A 71 -4.78 -2.47 -0.36
CA LEU A 71 -4.02 -2.01 -1.52
C LEU A 71 -3.93 -3.11 -2.59
N ILE A 72 -3.93 -2.70 -3.87
CA ILE A 72 -3.57 -3.59 -4.98
C ILE A 72 -2.17 -3.19 -5.47
N ARG A 73 -1.21 -4.10 -5.38
CA ARG A 73 0.20 -3.85 -5.74
C ARG A 73 0.32 -3.30 -7.16
N TYR A 74 1.10 -2.23 -7.33
CA TYR A 74 1.35 -1.50 -8.58
C TYR A 74 0.13 -0.84 -9.22
N HIS A 75 -1.04 -0.83 -8.54
CA HIS A 75 -2.27 -0.24 -9.06
C HIS A 75 -2.89 0.78 -8.10
N SER A 76 -2.80 0.55 -6.80
CA SER A 76 -3.31 1.47 -5.79
C SER A 76 -2.45 2.72 -5.66
N THR A 77 -3.08 3.81 -5.25
CA THR A 77 -2.43 5.04 -4.82
C THR A 77 -2.62 5.18 -3.31
N ALA A 78 -1.58 4.85 -2.54
CA ALA A 78 -1.65 4.96 -1.10
C ALA A 78 -1.46 6.41 -0.63
N SER A 79 -2.37 6.90 0.20
CA SER A 79 -2.23 8.12 0.98
C SER A 79 -1.90 7.75 2.41
N ALA A 80 -0.69 8.05 2.85
CA ALA A 80 -0.23 7.86 4.22
C ALA A 80 -0.27 9.19 4.96
N SER A 81 -0.92 9.25 6.11
CA SER A 81 -1.03 10.48 6.90
C SER A 81 -0.75 10.24 8.37
N MET A 82 -0.25 11.27 9.06
CA MET A 82 0.02 11.24 10.49
C MET A 82 -0.37 12.53 11.18
N SER A 83 -0.84 12.40 12.43
CA SER A 83 -0.96 13.48 13.41
C SER A 83 -0.10 13.16 14.60
N ILE A 84 0.65 14.13 15.10
CA ILE A 84 1.62 13.93 16.19
C ILE A 84 1.27 14.82 17.35
N TYR A 85 1.18 14.23 18.53
CA TYR A 85 0.85 14.91 19.76
C TYR A 85 2.04 14.84 20.72
N PRO A 86 2.78 15.95 20.90
CA PRO A 86 3.88 16.00 21.85
C PRO A 86 3.34 15.91 23.28
N GLN A 87 4.09 15.23 24.14
CA GLN A 87 3.72 15.02 25.54
C GLN A 87 4.47 15.93 26.50
N LYS A 88 3.86 16.19 27.68
CA LYS A 88 4.50 16.90 28.80
C LYS A 88 5.17 18.23 28.39
N GLN A 89 4.47 19.05 27.58
CA GLN A 89 4.96 20.35 27.08
C GLN A 89 6.22 20.28 26.21
N ALA A 90 6.50 19.15 25.58
CA ALA A 90 7.50 19.06 24.52
C ALA A 90 7.01 19.70 23.21
N THR A 91 7.91 19.90 22.29
CA THR A 91 7.62 20.25 20.89
C THR A 91 8.21 19.19 19.97
N ILE A 92 7.68 19.06 18.76
CA ILE A 92 8.23 18.11 17.79
C ILE A 92 9.48 18.70 17.16
N ALA A 93 10.60 17.98 17.26
CA ALA A 93 11.89 18.35 16.66
C ALA A 93 12.04 17.78 15.25
N SER A 94 11.55 16.56 15.00
CA SER A 94 11.57 15.95 13.68
C SER A 94 10.42 14.94 13.52
N LYS A 95 10.00 14.76 12.28
CA LYS A 95 8.98 13.77 11.88
C LYS A 95 9.28 13.24 10.49
N ARG A 96 8.82 12.03 10.18
CA ARG A 96 8.90 11.47 8.84
C ARG A 96 7.96 10.28 8.64
N ILE A 97 7.53 10.11 7.39
CA ILE A 97 6.84 8.91 6.90
C ILE A 97 7.84 8.18 6.00
N GLU A 98 8.11 6.92 6.30
CA GLU A 98 9.00 6.06 5.51
C GLU A 98 8.21 4.99 4.76
N HIS A 99 8.55 4.78 3.49
CA HIS A 99 8.00 3.72 2.66
C HIS A 99 9.01 3.31 1.60
N ASN A 100 9.24 2.01 1.42
CA ASN A 100 10.12 1.42 0.38
C ASN A 100 11.52 2.08 0.30
N GLY A 101 12.13 2.37 1.44
CA GLY A 101 13.47 2.97 1.52
C GLY A 101 13.54 4.47 1.23
N GLY A 102 12.42 5.11 0.89
CA GLY A 102 12.28 6.56 0.81
C GLY A 102 11.59 7.13 2.04
N PHE A 103 11.68 8.45 2.24
CA PHE A 103 10.95 9.13 3.30
C PHE A 103 10.53 10.53 2.89
N THR A 104 9.52 11.07 3.60
CA THR A 104 9.11 12.48 3.55
C THR A 104 8.95 13.01 4.97
N THR A 105 9.07 14.31 5.15
CA THR A 105 8.84 15.02 6.42
C THR A 105 7.47 15.69 6.49
N GLU A 106 6.65 15.53 5.46
CA GLU A 106 5.29 16.04 5.43
C GLU A 106 4.35 15.20 6.30
N ASP A 107 3.21 15.77 6.70
CA ASP A 107 2.19 15.07 7.47
C ASP A 107 1.34 14.13 6.60
N VAL A 108 1.39 14.30 5.29
CA VAL A 108 0.70 13.46 4.30
C VAL A 108 1.65 13.16 3.13
N ALA A 109 1.71 11.90 2.74
CA ALA A 109 2.47 11.42 1.60
C ALA A 109 1.58 10.62 0.64
N ILE A 110 1.76 10.83 -0.66
CA ILE A 110 1.05 10.10 -1.70
C ILE A 110 2.02 9.21 -2.46
N TYR A 111 1.71 7.93 -2.51
CA TYR A 111 2.52 6.90 -3.17
C TYR A 111 1.72 6.27 -4.32
N PRO A 112 1.87 6.78 -5.56
CA PRO A 112 1.20 6.18 -6.73
C PRO A 112 1.83 4.84 -7.07
N ASN A 113 1.01 3.91 -7.58
CA ASN A 113 1.45 2.57 -7.98
C ASN A 113 2.25 1.86 -6.87
N VAL A 114 1.72 1.88 -5.66
CA VAL A 114 2.38 1.38 -4.46
C VAL A 114 2.87 -0.05 -4.64
N SER A 115 4.14 -0.31 -4.29
CA SER A 115 4.78 -1.63 -4.48
C SER A 115 5.00 -2.40 -3.18
N GLY A 116 4.92 -1.73 -2.03
CA GLY A 116 5.03 -2.31 -0.69
C GLY A 116 3.84 -1.95 0.17
N ASN A 117 3.68 -2.64 1.28
CA ASN A 117 2.55 -2.48 2.18
C ASN A 117 2.93 -2.03 3.60
N ILE A 118 4.22 -1.76 3.84
CA ILE A 118 4.74 -1.33 5.14
C ILE A 118 5.02 0.16 5.09
N PHE A 119 4.44 0.89 6.05
CA PHE A 119 4.63 2.32 6.25
C PHE A 119 5.07 2.56 7.69
N ALA A 120 6.17 3.28 7.89
CA ALA A 120 6.68 3.65 9.21
C ALA A 120 6.48 5.16 9.42
N PHE A 121 5.88 5.51 10.55
CA PHE A 121 5.64 6.87 10.99
C PHE A 121 6.52 7.13 12.20
N ILE A 122 7.40 8.11 12.11
CA ILE A 122 8.43 8.35 13.11
C ILE A 122 8.35 9.81 13.54
N ALA A 123 8.40 10.04 14.84
CA ALA A 123 8.46 11.38 15.42
C ALA A 123 9.48 11.42 16.56
N THR A 124 10.19 12.53 16.66
CA THR A 124 11.12 12.79 17.78
C THR A 124 10.82 14.17 18.35
N ASP A 125 10.69 14.25 19.66
CA ASP A 125 10.49 15.52 20.35
C ASP A 125 11.81 16.29 20.60
N ASN A 126 11.69 17.52 21.10
CA ASN A 126 12.83 18.38 21.42
C ASN A 126 13.68 17.92 22.64
N ARG A 127 13.30 16.83 23.28
CA ARG A 127 14.05 16.17 24.36
C ARG A 127 14.77 14.91 23.90
N GLY A 128 14.54 14.48 22.66
CA GLY A 128 15.11 13.27 22.07
C GLY A 128 14.25 12.01 22.26
N ASN A 129 13.01 12.14 22.81
CA ASN A 129 12.11 10.99 22.89
C ASN A 129 11.56 10.67 21.50
N LYS A 130 11.66 9.41 21.11
CA LYS A 130 11.24 8.92 19.79
C LYS A 130 10.02 8.04 19.94
N ALA A 131 9.03 8.27 19.08
CA ALA A 131 7.92 7.35 18.84
C ALA A 131 8.00 6.82 17.42
N GLU A 132 7.53 5.58 17.23
CA GLU A 132 7.43 4.92 15.94
C GLU A 132 6.14 4.10 15.87
N GLN A 133 5.39 4.27 14.78
CA GLN A 133 4.21 3.48 14.49
C GLN A 133 4.37 2.83 13.12
N LEU A 134 4.17 1.51 13.06
CA LEU A 134 4.15 0.76 11.81
C LEU A 134 2.71 0.45 11.42
N ILE A 135 2.37 0.69 10.16
CA ILE A 135 1.14 0.22 9.54
C ILE A 135 1.52 -0.76 8.44
N VAL A 136 0.94 -1.96 8.52
CA VAL A 136 1.02 -2.98 7.48
C VAL A 136 -0.37 -3.08 6.84
N SER A 137 -0.56 -2.46 5.68
CA SER A 137 -1.82 -2.51 4.95
C SER A 137 -2.00 -3.88 4.29
N PRO A 138 -3.20 -4.47 4.30
CA PRO A 138 -3.51 -5.61 3.44
C PRO A 138 -3.15 -5.29 1.99
N MET A 139 -2.53 -6.23 1.27
CA MET A 139 -2.11 -6.01 -0.11
C MET A 139 -2.41 -7.22 -0.98
N ILE A 140 -3.06 -6.97 -2.10
CA ILE A 140 -3.39 -7.96 -3.12
C ILE A 140 -2.30 -7.95 -4.19
N ASP A 141 -1.72 -9.12 -4.46
CA ASP A 141 -0.77 -9.34 -5.54
C ASP A 141 -1.52 -9.65 -6.84
N TYR A 142 -2.05 -8.59 -7.47
CA TYR A 142 -2.80 -8.72 -8.72
C TYR A 142 -1.90 -9.18 -9.87
N ILE A 143 -2.39 -10.19 -10.60
CA ILE A 143 -1.73 -10.73 -11.79
C ILE A 143 -2.43 -10.17 -13.02
N ARG A 144 -1.70 -9.45 -13.86
CA ARG A 144 -2.23 -8.94 -15.13
C ARG A 144 -2.59 -10.10 -16.07
N PRO A 145 -3.77 -10.02 -16.70
CA PRO A 145 -4.15 -11.04 -17.68
C PRO A 145 -3.19 -11.07 -18.86
N THR A 146 -2.84 -12.29 -19.28
CA THR A 146 -2.07 -12.54 -20.49
C THR A 146 -2.78 -13.56 -21.35
N ALA A 147 -2.61 -13.48 -22.68
CA ALA A 147 -3.15 -14.45 -23.62
C ALA A 147 -2.11 -14.75 -24.70
N ASN A 148 -1.69 -16.01 -24.75
CA ASN A 148 -0.82 -16.56 -25.79
C ASN A 148 -1.66 -17.49 -26.66
N ILE A 149 -1.48 -17.40 -27.97
CA ILE A 149 -2.16 -18.26 -28.92
C ILE A 149 -1.17 -19.17 -29.64
N ASP A 150 -1.57 -20.42 -29.81
CA ASP A 150 -0.92 -21.39 -30.66
C ASP A 150 -1.98 -22.06 -31.53
N THR A 151 -1.60 -22.42 -32.77
CA THR A 151 -2.49 -23.08 -33.73
C THR A 151 -1.81 -24.26 -34.35
N GLU A 152 -2.49 -25.39 -34.37
CA GLU A 152 -2.03 -26.62 -34.97
C GLU A 152 -3.01 -27.05 -36.06
N GLN A 153 -2.54 -27.16 -37.30
CA GLN A 153 -3.32 -27.75 -38.36
C GLN A 153 -3.34 -29.29 -38.18
N LYS A 154 -4.55 -29.87 -38.15
CA LYS A 154 -4.66 -31.32 -38.04
C LYS A 154 -4.23 -32.01 -39.35
N MET A 155 -3.18 -32.82 -39.26
CA MET A 155 -2.54 -33.41 -40.42
C MET A 155 -3.41 -34.35 -41.25
N ASN A 156 -4.51 -34.86 -40.70
CA ASN A 156 -5.40 -35.84 -41.36
C ASN A 156 -6.78 -35.28 -41.77
N THR A 157 -7.03 -33.97 -41.60
CA THR A 157 -8.30 -33.36 -41.92
C THR A 157 -8.08 -32.01 -42.59
N ASP A 158 -8.40 -31.90 -43.85
CA ASP A 158 -8.36 -30.65 -44.60
C ASP A 158 -9.30 -29.63 -44.00
N GLY A 159 -8.82 -28.43 -43.74
CA GLY A 159 -9.62 -27.32 -43.21
C GLY A 159 -9.96 -27.35 -41.72
N GLU A 160 -9.18 -28.08 -40.91
CA GLU A 160 -9.33 -28.08 -39.45
C GLU A 160 -8.08 -27.54 -38.76
N TYR A 161 -8.30 -26.69 -37.75
CA TYR A 161 -7.28 -26.17 -36.84
C TYR A 161 -7.65 -26.46 -35.41
N LEU A 162 -6.68 -26.89 -34.62
CA LEU A 162 -6.77 -26.86 -33.18
C LEU A 162 -6.21 -25.52 -32.71
N VAL A 163 -7.07 -24.63 -32.22
CA VAL A 163 -6.69 -23.35 -31.65
C VAL A 163 -6.48 -23.56 -30.17
N LYS A 164 -5.30 -23.22 -29.68
CA LYS A 164 -4.93 -23.30 -28.27
C LYS A 164 -4.69 -21.88 -27.74
N CYS A 165 -5.19 -21.57 -26.56
CA CYS A 165 -4.94 -20.30 -25.87
C CYS A 165 -4.51 -20.60 -24.44
N SER A 166 -3.51 -19.88 -23.94
CA SER A 166 -3.03 -20.03 -22.57
C SER A 166 -2.53 -18.72 -22.01
N GLY A 167 -2.51 -18.61 -20.71
CA GLY A 167 -2.00 -17.42 -20.07
C GLY A 167 -2.25 -17.40 -18.56
N ASN A 168 -2.12 -16.22 -18.00
CA ASN A 168 -2.36 -15.96 -16.59
C ASN A 168 -3.52 -15.00 -16.41
N TYR A 169 -4.17 -15.07 -15.27
CA TYR A 169 -5.11 -14.07 -14.77
C TYR A 169 -5.18 -14.14 -13.25
N TYR A 170 -5.70 -13.13 -12.62
CA TYR A 170 -5.91 -13.12 -11.18
C TYR A 170 -7.17 -13.93 -10.86
N ASN A 171 -6.99 -15.15 -10.33
CA ASN A 171 -8.06 -16.10 -10.02
C ASN A 171 -8.36 -16.08 -8.51
N ASP A 172 -8.84 -14.96 -8.00
CA ASP A 172 -9.22 -14.81 -6.61
C ASP A 172 -10.27 -13.68 -6.47
N THR A 173 -10.76 -13.49 -5.27
CA THR A 173 -11.65 -12.37 -4.91
C THR A 173 -10.80 -11.15 -4.56
N PHE A 174 -11.15 -9.96 -4.96
CA PHE A 174 -10.40 -8.74 -4.62
C PHE A 174 -10.58 -8.31 -3.14
N GLY A 175 -10.34 -9.24 -2.19
CA GLY A 175 -10.50 -9.01 -0.75
C GLY A 175 -11.88 -9.38 -0.20
N TYR A 176 -12.82 -9.79 -1.04
CA TYR A 176 -14.12 -10.29 -0.60
C TYR A 176 -14.02 -11.75 -0.15
N THR A 177 -14.80 -12.12 0.86
CA THR A 177 -14.88 -13.51 1.36
C THR A 177 -15.92 -14.35 0.61
N ASP A 178 -16.78 -13.72 -0.20
CA ASP A 178 -17.82 -14.39 -0.96
C ASP A 178 -17.26 -14.91 -2.29
N ALA A 179 -17.34 -16.23 -2.49
CA ALA A 179 -16.92 -16.87 -3.74
C ALA A 179 -17.69 -16.36 -4.98
N ALA A 180 -18.87 -15.76 -4.80
CA ALA A 180 -19.64 -15.13 -5.89
C ALA A 180 -18.94 -13.87 -6.46
N THR A 181 -17.98 -13.29 -5.73
CA THR A 181 -17.17 -12.14 -6.17
C THR A 181 -15.84 -12.55 -6.79
N MET A 182 -15.61 -13.85 -6.99
CA MET A 182 -14.41 -14.36 -7.60
C MET A 182 -14.26 -13.89 -9.03
N ASN A 183 -13.06 -13.44 -9.36
CA ASN A 183 -12.75 -13.02 -10.73
C ASN A 183 -12.87 -14.21 -11.69
N THR A 184 -13.56 -14.02 -12.81
CA THR A 184 -13.80 -15.08 -13.80
C THR A 184 -13.23 -14.67 -15.15
N ILE A 185 -12.96 -15.66 -16.00
CA ILE A 185 -12.53 -15.40 -17.37
C ILE A 185 -13.43 -16.07 -18.41
N THR A 186 -13.55 -15.42 -19.54
CA THR A 186 -14.05 -16.03 -20.78
C THR A 186 -12.94 -15.97 -21.81
N VAL A 187 -12.51 -17.13 -22.34
CA VAL A 187 -11.50 -17.21 -23.38
C VAL A 187 -12.19 -17.28 -24.74
N GLN A 188 -11.74 -16.46 -25.67
CA GLN A 188 -12.33 -16.38 -27.01
C GLN A 188 -11.24 -16.32 -28.07
N TYR A 189 -11.53 -16.88 -29.26
CA TYR A 189 -10.71 -16.71 -30.45
C TYR A 189 -11.53 -16.13 -31.60
N ARG A 190 -10.83 -15.57 -32.56
CA ARG A 190 -11.36 -15.20 -33.87
C ARG A 190 -10.30 -15.41 -34.94
N TYR A 191 -10.71 -15.38 -36.16
CA TYR A 191 -9.80 -15.51 -37.28
C TYR A 191 -10.19 -14.65 -38.48
N LYS A 192 -9.26 -14.50 -39.39
CA LYS A 192 -9.48 -13.90 -40.70
C LYS A 192 -8.62 -14.64 -41.76
N MET A 193 -9.04 -14.59 -43.02
CA MET A 193 -8.15 -14.85 -44.12
C MET A 193 -7.07 -13.79 -44.20
N GLN A 194 -5.84 -14.14 -44.58
CA GLN A 194 -4.76 -13.18 -44.76
C GLN A 194 -5.17 -12.08 -45.75
N GLY A 195 -5.00 -10.81 -45.35
CA GLY A 195 -5.46 -9.64 -46.10
C GLY A 195 -6.95 -9.28 -45.90
N GLY A 196 -7.75 -10.14 -45.27
CA GLY A 196 -9.16 -9.89 -44.96
C GLY A 196 -9.43 -9.26 -43.60
N SER A 197 -10.70 -9.10 -43.25
CA SER A 197 -11.15 -8.60 -41.96
C SER A 197 -11.44 -9.74 -40.99
N TYR A 198 -11.26 -9.50 -39.69
CA TYR A 198 -11.61 -10.47 -38.65
C TYR A 198 -13.11 -10.72 -38.56
N GLY A 199 -13.47 -11.99 -38.38
CA GLY A 199 -14.83 -12.43 -38.09
C GLY A 199 -15.23 -12.22 -36.61
N SER A 200 -16.35 -12.83 -36.24
CA SER A 200 -16.87 -12.82 -34.86
C SER A 200 -15.95 -13.56 -33.89
N TRP A 201 -16.07 -13.27 -32.61
CA TRP A 201 -15.43 -14.00 -31.55
C TRP A 201 -16.18 -15.31 -31.23
N TYR A 202 -15.44 -16.39 -31.07
CA TYR A 202 -15.94 -17.71 -30.69
C TYR A 202 -15.42 -18.05 -29.29
N ALA A 203 -16.30 -18.58 -28.44
CA ALA A 203 -15.93 -19.01 -27.10
C ALA A 203 -15.05 -20.28 -27.16
N MET A 204 -14.12 -20.40 -26.21
CA MET A 204 -13.29 -21.58 -25.98
C MET A 204 -13.57 -22.13 -24.59
N ASN A 205 -13.54 -23.44 -24.43
CA ASN A 205 -13.61 -24.08 -23.12
C ASN A 205 -12.26 -23.92 -22.41
N ALA A 206 -12.25 -23.19 -21.31
CA ALA A 206 -11.08 -22.96 -20.50
C ALA A 206 -11.01 -23.94 -19.32
N THR A 207 -9.83 -24.44 -19.04
CA THR A 207 -9.47 -25.12 -17.79
C THR A 207 -8.55 -24.21 -17.01
N VAL A 208 -8.86 -23.99 -15.73
CA VAL A 208 -8.14 -23.09 -14.82
C VAL A 208 -7.38 -23.94 -13.80
N ASP A 209 -6.12 -23.56 -13.57
CA ASP A 209 -5.26 -24.13 -12.50
C ASP A 209 -4.51 -22.99 -11.81
N GLY A 210 -4.95 -22.67 -10.58
CA GLY A 210 -4.47 -21.49 -9.85
C GLY A 210 -4.69 -20.22 -10.68
N ASN A 211 -3.65 -19.45 -10.89
CA ASN A 211 -3.68 -18.22 -11.70
C ASN A 211 -3.34 -18.42 -13.19
N THR A 212 -3.33 -19.67 -13.64
CA THR A 212 -3.11 -20.01 -15.05
C THR A 212 -4.36 -20.57 -15.70
N TYR A 213 -4.49 -20.40 -16.99
CA TYR A 213 -5.55 -21.05 -17.76
C TYR A 213 -5.00 -21.62 -19.06
N THR A 214 -5.64 -22.68 -19.52
CA THR A 214 -5.51 -23.23 -20.87
C THR A 214 -6.90 -23.37 -21.49
N ALA A 215 -7.00 -23.09 -22.76
CA ALA A 215 -8.25 -23.25 -23.50
C ALA A 215 -7.95 -23.80 -24.88
N GLN A 216 -8.86 -24.61 -25.42
CA GLN A 216 -8.74 -25.12 -26.76
C GLN A 216 -10.09 -25.17 -27.49
N ALA A 217 -10.06 -24.99 -28.77
CA ALA A 217 -11.21 -25.14 -29.64
C ALA A 217 -10.80 -25.77 -30.98
N GLN A 218 -11.66 -26.61 -31.51
CA GLN A 218 -11.52 -27.13 -32.88
C GLN A 218 -12.28 -26.15 -33.79
N ALA A 219 -11.53 -25.55 -34.72
CA ALA A 219 -12.08 -24.68 -35.76
C ALA A 219 -12.08 -25.39 -37.08
N THR A 220 -13.20 -25.39 -37.80
CA THR A 220 -13.40 -26.17 -39.04
C THR A 220 -13.91 -25.28 -40.17
N GLY A 221 -13.87 -25.83 -41.41
CA GLY A 221 -14.42 -25.15 -42.59
C GLY A 221 -13.42 -24.22 -43.28
N PHE A 222 -12.14 -24.39 -43.05
CA PHE A 222 -11.07 -23.62 -43.69
C PHE A 222 -10.68 -24.22 -45.05
N ASP A 223 -10.40 -23.36 -46.02
CA ASP A 223 -9.78 -23.78 -47.29
C ASP A 223 -8.26 -23.96 -47.08
N TYR A 224 -7.75 -25.17 -47.25
CA TYR A 224 -6.32 -25.48 -47.08
C TYR A 224 -5.39 -24.71 -48.03
N ARG A 225 -5.93 -24.08 -49.07
CA ARG A 225 -5.19 -23.24 -50.02
C ARG A 225 -5.01 -21.81 -49.53
N GLN A 226 -5.65 -21.44 -48.43
CA GLN A 226 -5.63 -20.09 -47.91
C GLN A 226 -4.84 -20.03 -46.61
N THR A 227 -4.24 -18.87 -46.35
CA THR A 227 -3.59 -18.59 -45.08
C THR A 227 -4.56 -17.84 -44.14
N TYR A 228 -4.62 -18.29 -42.90
CA TYR A 228 -5.49 -17.69 -41.88
C TYR A 228 -4.64 -17.12 -40.73
N VAL A 229 -5.12 -16.03 -40.19
CA VAL A 229 -4.54 -15.36 -39.00
C VAL A 229 -5.54 -15.45 -37.85
N PHE A 230 -5.08 -16.00 -36.74
CA PHE A 230 -5.90 -16.18 -35.55
C PHE A 230 -5.53 -15.17 -34.50
N GLN A 231 -6.51 -14.79 -33.69
CA GLN A 231 -6.34 -14.00 -32.46
C GLN A 231 -7.09 -14.68 -31.33
N CYS A 232 -6.54 -14.59 -30.10
CA CYS A 232 -7.30 -14.89 -28.88
C CYS A 232 -7.37 -13.67 -27.96
N ARG A 233 -8.35 -13.69 -27.07
CA ARG A 233 -8.49 -12.75 -25.96
C ARG A 233 -9.09 -13.43 -24.75
N ILE A 234 -8.91 -12.80 -23.60
CA ILE A 234 -9.66 -13.06 -22.39
C ILE A 234 -10.51 -11.84 -22.04
N VAL A 235 -11.70 -12.11 -21.52
CA VAL A 235 -12.68 -11.11 -21.10
C VAL A 235 -13.13 -11.44 -19.71
#